data_e9d60ed657e8d8563f95c26712129292
#
_entry.id   e9d60ed657e8d8563f95c26712129292
#
_cell.length_a   1.000
_cell.length_b   1.000
_cell.length_c   1.000
_cell.angle_alpha   90.00
_cell.angle_beta   90.00
_cell.angle_gamma   90.00
#
_symmetry.space_group_name_H-M   'P 1'
#
loop_
_entity.id
_entity.type
_entity.pdbx_description
1 polymer ?
#
loop_
_entity_poly.entity_id
_entity_poly.type
_entity_poly.pdbx_seq_one_letter_code
_entity_poly.pdbx_strand_id
1 'polypeptide(L)'
;MKNSNKVLYSVSGKTAILTINRPERRNALDAETLQQINILLDRAESDEKVRVILITGQGDTFSSGFDLKDQMEKAPKGKEWKSILELDHRTIMRFWNSPKPTIAAVRGACLAGGFELSLACDFTICSKDSFFGEPELKFGAGIVTMLLPWVIGMKAAKAIILLGKDDISASTALEFGIVTEMTENDQVLERSLQIAKHISVIDPNLVKRTKKAINQSFETAGIHESLKNSLEIDYQIESQGSPDKKIFMEIARKEGMRKAIKFRDKRFSINE
;
A
#
# COMPACT_ATOMS: atom_id res chain seq x y z
N MET A 1 -27.43 9.16 -5.71
CA MET A 1 -25.97 8.97 -5.96
C MET A 1 -25.75 7.47 -6.11
N LYS A 2 -25.20 6.99 -7.25
CA LYS A 2 -24.85 5.57 -7.39
C LYS A 2 -23.71 5.29 -6.40
N ASN A 3 -23.99 4.47 -5.38
CA ASN A 3 -22.93 3.88 -4.54
C ASN A 3 -22.06 3.02 -5.46
N SER A 4 -21.02 3.62 -6.04
CA SER A 4 -20.04 2.85 -6.79
C SER A 4 -19.18 2.11 -5.75
N ASN A 5 -19.22 0.79 -5.78
CA ASN A 5 -18.33 -0.01 -4.95
C ASN A 5 -16.87 0.33 -5.31
N LYS A 6 -16.18 1.09 -4.45
CA LYS A 6 -14.76 1.45 -4.62
C LYS A 6 -13.84 0.24 -4.44
N VAL A 7 -14.35 -0.81 -3.81
CA VAL A 7 -13.67 -2.10 -3.71
C VAL A 7 -14.67 -3.20 -4.05
N LEU A 8 -14.31 -4.03 -5.02
CA LEU A 8 -15.08 -5.21 -5.42
C LEU A 8 -14.63 -6.40 -4.60
N TYR A 9 -15.57 -7.32 -4.34
CA TYR A 9 -15.31 -8.57 -3.64
C TYR A 9 -15.79 -9.75 -4.48
N SER A 10 -14.91 -10.71 -4.68
CA SER A 10 -15.24 -12.00 -5.30
C SER A 10 -14.53 -13.15 -4.59
N VAL A 11 -14.93 -14.36 -4.87
CA VAL A 11 -14.27 -15.56 -4.32
C VAL A 11 -13.96 -16.51 -5.48
N SER A 12 -12.71 -16.93 -5.57
CA SER A 12 -12.24 -17.95 -6.51
C SER A 12 -11.70 -19.14 -5.73
N GLY A 13 -12.41 -20.28 -5.79
CA GLY A 13 -12.08 -21.43 -4.97
C GLY A 13 -12.15 -21.10 -3.48
N LYS A 14 -11.00 -21.12 -2.79
CA LYS A 14 -10.88 -20.76 -1.37
C LYS A 14 -10.19 -19.40 -1.15
N THR A 15 -10.11 -18.58 -2.19
CA THR A 15 -9.45 -17.27 -2.14
C THR A 15 -10.47 -16.16 -2.25
N ALA A 16 -10.53 -15.27 -1.25
CA ALA A 16 -11.24 -14.00 -1.36
C ALA A 16 -10.37 -13.01 -2.14
N ILE A 17 -10.96 -12.32 -3.11
CA ILE A 17 -10.30 -11.33 -3.95
C ILE A 17 -10.94 -9.97 -3.68
N LEU A 18 -10.15 -9.04 -3.17
CA LEU A 18 -10.48 -7.64 -3.02
C LEU A 18 -9.85 -6.88 -4.19
N THR A 19 -10.67 -6.19 -4.99
CA THR A 19 -10.18 -5.40 -6.12
C THR A 19 -10.47 -3.93 -5.87
N ILE A 20 -9.43 -3.11 -5.71
CA ILE A 20 -9.56 -1.65 -5.64
C ILE A 20 -10.10 -1.19 -6.99
N ASN A 21 -11.27 -0.55 -7.02
CA ASN A 21 -12.03 -0.26 -8.23
C ASN A 21 -12.22 1.25 -8.44
N ARG A 22 -11.09 1.94 -8.61
CA ARG A 22 -11.01 3.37 -8.92
C ARG A 22 -9.97 3.65 -10.01
N PRO A 23 -10.03 2.95 -11.18
CA PRO A 23 -9.00 3.06 -12.21
C PRO A 23 -8.83 4.48 -12.73
N GLU A 24 -9.91 5.29 -12.79
CA GLU A 24 -9.89 6.69 -13.18
C GLU A 24 -9.12 7.59 -12.19
N ARG A 25 -8.87 7.08 -11.00
CA ARG A 25 -8.06 7.70 -9.93
C ARG A 25 -6.78 6.91 -9.65
N ARG A 26 -6.36 6.04 -10.57
CA ARG A 26 -5.21 5.14 -10.39
C ARG A 26 -5.30 4.33 -9.10
N ASN A 27 -6.51 3.90 -8.74
CA ASN A 27 -6.80 3.14 -7.52
C ASN A 27 -6.29 3.81 -6.24
N ALA A 28 -6.36 5.14 -6.17
CA ALA A 28 -6.01 5.90 -4.98
C ALA A 28 -6.92 5.55 -3.79
N LEU A 29 -6.34 5.56 -2.60
CA LEU A 29 -6.97 5.15 -1.33
C LEU A 29 -7.51 6.39 -0.61
N ASP A 30 -8.83 6.63 -0.70
CA ASP A 30 -9.53 7.57 0.15
C ASP A 30 -10.15 6.87 1.37
N ALA A 31 -10.64 7.63 2.32
CA ALA A 31 -11.20 7.08 3.57
C ALA A 31 -12.34 6.07 3.32
N GLU A 32 -13.18 6.28 2.30
CA GLU A 32 -14.27 5.35 1.95
C GLU A 32 -13.71 4.05 1.37
N THR A 33 -12.68 4.11 0.52
CA THR A 33 -11.98 2.93 -0.01
C THR A 33 -11.40 2.10 1.13
N LEU A 34 -10.72 2.74 2.08
CA LEU A 34 -10.14 2.07 3.24
C LEU A 34 -11.20 1.44 4.15
N GLN A 35 -12.33 2.12 4.37
CA GLN A 35 -13.45 1.56 5.12
C GLN A 35 -14.05 0.34 4.41
N GLN A 36 -14.23 0.40 3.08
CA GLN A 36 -14.71 -0.74 2.31
C GLN A 36 -13.71 -1.91 2.36
N ILE A 37 -12.40 -1.66 2.28
CA ILE A 37 -11.37 -2.69 2.46
C ILE A 37 -11.55 -3.36 3.83
N ASN A 38 -11.69 -2.58 4.91
CA ASN A 38 -11.85 -3.12 6.26
C ASN A 38 -13.10 -4.02 6.40
N ILE A 39 -14.25 -3.58 5.87
CA ILE A 39 -15.49 -4.37 5.87
C ILE A 39 -15.32 -5.68 5.09
N LEU A 40 -14.65 -5.63 3.94
CA LEU A 40 -14.42 -6.83 3.12
C LEU A 40 -13.36 -7.77 3.70
N LEU A 41 -12.39 -7.24 4.43
CA LEU A 41 -11.47 -8.06 5.23
C LEU A 41 -12.21 -8.79 6.35
N ASP A 42 -13.11 -8.11 7.10
CA ASP A 42 -13.94 -8.76 8.12
C ASP A 42 -14.75 -9.91 7.53
N ARG A 43 -15.36 -9.68 6.36
CA ARG A 43 -16.10 -10.72 5.62
C ARG A 43 -15.20 -11.87 5.22
N ALA A 44 -14.02 -11.59 4.66
CA ALA A 44 -13.09 -12.62 4.22
C ALA A 44 -12.51 -13.44 5.39
N GLU A 45 -12.22 -12.76 6.51
CA GLU A 45 -11.67 -13.39 7.71
C GLU A 45 -12.68 -14.28 8.44
N SER A 46 -13.95 -13.87 8.48
CA SER A 46 -15.05 -14.64 9.13
C SER A 46 -15.56 -15.81 8.28
N ASP A 47 -15.37 -15.81 6.96
CA ASP A 47 -15.82 -16.91 6.09
C ASP A 47 -14.89 -18.12 6.21
N GLU A 48 -15.36 -19.20 6.83
CA GLU A 48 -14.60 -20.44 6.99
C GLU A 48 -14.20 -21.14 5.68
N LYS A 49 -14.88 -20.84 4.57
CA LYS A 49 -14.54 -21.34 3.24
C LYS A 49 -13.34 -20.62 2.64
N VAL A 50 -13.07 -19.39 3.06
CA VAL A 50 -11.93 -18.60 2.61
C VAL A 50 -10.68 -19.03 3.39
N ARG A 51 -9.59 -19.29 2.67
CA ARG A 51 -8.27 -19.68 3.22
C ARG A 51 -7.19 -18.65 2.98
N VAL A 52 -7.31 -17.87 1.91
CA VAL A 52 -6.33 -16.86 1.49
C VAL A 52 -7.08 -15.60 1.07
N ILE A 53 -6.50 -14.45 1.34
CA ILE A 53 -7.01 -13.14 0.92
C ILE A 53 -6.04 -12.57 -0.12
N LEU A 54 -6.58 -12.14 -1.26
CA LEU A 54 -5.82 -11.51 -2.33
C LEU A 54 -6.33 -10.07 -2.53
N ILE A 55 -5.42 -9.12 -2.67
CA ILE A 55 -5.76 -7.74 -3.03
C ILE A 55 -5.08 -7.37 -4.35
N THR A 56 -5.83 -6.66 -5.21
CA THR A 56 -5.34 -6.17 -6.51
C THR A 56 -6.01 -4.85 -6.88
N GLY A 57 -5.51 -4.19 -7.92
CA GLY A 57 -6.13 -3.00 -8.52
C GLY A 57 -6.86 -3.32 -9.81
N GLN A 58 -7.99 -2.67 -10.05
CA GLN A 58 -8.69 -2.72 -11.34
C GLN A 58 -7.87 -1.99 -12.42
N GLY A 59 -7.75 -2.57 -13.61
CA GLY A 59 -7.01 -1.97 -14.72
C GLY A 59 -5.50 -2.28 -14.66
N ASP A 60 -4.69 -1.31 -15.04
CA ASP A 60 -3.23 -1.43 -15.22
C ASP A 60 -2.39 -0.84 -14.06
N THR A 61 -3.01 -0.46 -12.98
CA THR A 61 -2.36 0.12 -11.80
C THR A 61 -2.84 -0.59 -10.54
N PHE A 62 -1.92 -0.98 -9.67
CA PHE A 62 -2.28 -1.51 -8.36
C PHE A 62 -2.88 -0.40 -7.48
N SER A 63 -2.08 0.58 -7.11
CA SER A 63 -2.52 1.80 -6.41
C SER A 63 -1.44 2.89 -6.47
N SER A 64 -1.89 4.13 -6.59
CA SER A 64 -1.03 5.32 -6.51
C SER A 64 -0.88 5.86 -5.07
N GLY A 65 -1.38 5.15 -4.06
CA GLY A 65 -1.34 5.55 -2.66
C GLY A 65 -2.54 6.37 -2.20
N PHE A 66 -2.40 7.11 -1.11
CA PHE A 66 -3.50 7.90 -0.53
C PHE A 66 -3.97 9.01 -1.47
N ASP A 67 -5.29 9.27 -1.48
CA ASP A 67 -5.92 10.20 -2.44
C ASP A 67 -5.61 11.66 -2.09
N LEU A 68 -4.54 12.21 -2.69
CA LEU A 68 -4.14 13.61 -2.51
C LEU A 68 -5.23 14.61 -2.92
N LYS A 69 -6.11 14.25 -3.86
CA LYS A 69 -7.21 15.12 -4.25
C LYS A 69 -8.28 15.17 -3.18
N ASP A 70 -8.60 14.03 -2.56
CA ASP A 70 -9.50 13.96 -1.41
C ASP A 70 -8.93 14.77 -0.22
N GLN A 71 -7.62 14.61 0.06
CA GLN A 71 -6.93 15.43 1.07
C GLN A 71 -6.99 16.94 0.74
N MET A 72 -6.82 17.31 -0.53
CA MET A 72 -6.89 18.70 -0.96
C MET A 72 -8.30 19.29 -0.79
N GLU A 73 -9.34 18.51 -1.12
CA GLU A 73 -10.75 18.92 -1.00
C GLU A 73 -11.19 19.03 0.46
N LYS A 74 -10.80 18.08 1.30
CA LYS A 74 -11.09 18.08 2.75
C LYS A 74 -10.24 19.07 3.52
N ALA A 75 -9.02 19.34 3.06
CA ALA A 75 -8.03 20.24 3.66
C ALA A 75 -7.90 20.06 5.19
N PRO A 76 -7.62 18.83 5.69
CA PRO A 76 -7.57 18.54 7.11
C PRO A 76 -6.51 19.41 7.81
N LYS A 77 -6.77 19.76 9.10
CA LYS A 77 -5.92 20.64 9.89
C LYS A 77 -5.66 20.06 11.28
N GLY A 78 -4.43 20.27 11.76
CA GLY A 78 -4.07 19.96 13.14
C GLY A 78 -4.50 18.54 13.55
N LYS A 79 -5.39 18.44 14.55
CA LYS A 79 -5.81 17.16 15.13
C LYS A 79 -6.63 16.26 14.18
N GLU A 80 -7.19 16.78 13.10
CA GLU A 80 -7.95 15.99 12.11
C GLU A 80 -7.05 14.97 11.41
N TRP A 81 -5.76 15.30 11.24
CA TRP A 81 -4.78 14.38 10.67
C TRP A 81 -4.64 13.08 11.46
N LYS A 82 -4.78 13.14 12.80
CA LYS A 82 -4.59 11.96 13.63
C LYS A 82 -5.53 10.82 13.25
N SER A 83 -6.82 11.10 13.12
CA SER A 83 -7.82 10.08 12.76
C SER A 83 -7.65 9.56 11.33
N ILE A 84 -7.15 10.40 10.41
CA ILE A 84 -6.86 10.01 9.03
C ILE A 84 -5.70 9.02 9.02
N LEU A 85 -4.56 9.40 9.58
CA LEU A 85 -3.35 8.57 9.61
C LEU A 85 -3.56 7.27 10.40
N GLU A 86 -4.35 7.31 11.48
CA GLU A 86 -4.74 6.11 12.23
C GLU A 86 -5.61 5.15 11.39
N LEU A 87 -6.53 5.67 10.56
CA LEU A 87 -7.31 4.85 9.64
C LEU A 87 -6.42 4.24 8.57
N ASP A 88 -5.54 5.05 7.96
CA ASP A 88 -4.62 4.65 6.91
C ASP A 88 -3.71 3.52 7.42
N HIS A 89 -2.98 3.76 8.49
CA HIS A 89 -2.08 2.80 9.12
C HIS A 89 -2.79 1.51 9.55
N ARG A 90 -3.92 1.64 10.25
CA ARG A 90 -4.68 0.48 10.73
C ARG A 90 -5.14 -0.39 9.58
N THR A 91 -5.61 0.21 8.48
CA THR A 91 -6.07 -0.56 7.32
C THR A 91 -4.94 -1.33 6.65
N ILE A 92 -3.77 -0.70 6.48
CA ILE A 92 -2.57 -1.36 5.96
C ILE A 92 -2.17 -2.53 6.86
N MET A 93 -2.05 -2.28 8.16
CA MET A 93 -1.62 -3.31 9.11
C MET A 93 -2.62 -4.45 9.30
N ARG A 94 -3.86 -4.34 8.83
CA ARG A 94 -4.79 -5.47 8.80
C ARG A 94 -4.31 -6.61 7.90
N PHE A 95 -3.59 -6.33 6.80
CA PHE A 95 -3.03 -7.37 5.94
C PHE A 95 -1.91 -8.14 6.65
N TRP A 96 -1.05 -7.43 7.37
CA TRP A 96 -0.04 -8.04 8.23
C TRP A 96 -0.66 -8.91 9.33
N ASN A 97 -1.64 -8.36 10.05
CA ASN A 97 -2.26 -8.98 11.22
C ASN A 97 -3.34 -10.03 10.87
N SER A 98 -3.72 -10.17 9.60
CA SER A 98 -4.76 -11.12 9.19
C SER A 98 -4.42 -12.55 9.63
N PRO A 99 -5.39 -13.29 10.20
CA PRO A 99 -5.18 -14.70 10.54
C PRO A 99 -5.05 -15.60 9.31
N LYS A 100 -5.36 -15.07 8.12
CA LYS A 100 -5.25 -15.76 6.84
C LYS A 100 -4.09 -15.19 6.04
N PRO A 101 -3.38 -15.98 5.24
CA PRO A 101 -2.35 -15.47 4.33
C PRO A 101 -2.91 -14.42 3.38
N THR A 102 -2.11 -13.39 3.13
CA THR A 102 -2.45 -12.25 2.28
C THR A 102 -1.51 -12.14 1.09
N ILE A 103 -2.04 -11.86 -0.09
CA ILE A 103 -1.28 -11.74 -1.34
C ILE A 103 -1.64 -10.41 -2.00
N ALA A 104 -0.63 -9.61 -2.31
CA ALA A 104 -0.76 -8.46 -3.21
C ALA A 104 -0.44 -8.90 -4.65
N ALA A 105 -1.43 -8.78 -5.55
CA ALA A 105 -1.28 -9.03 -6.98
C ALA A 105 -1.12 -7.69 -7.70
N VAL A 106 0.13 -7.31 -7.99
CA VAL A 106 0.54 -5.96 -8.39
C VAL A 106 0.75 -5.88 -9.89
N ARG A 107 0.05 -4.95 -10.56
CA ARG A 107 0.31 -4.56 -11.95
C ARG A 107 0.60 -3.06 -12.01
N GLY A 108 1.58 -2.67 -12.83
CA GLY A 108 1.96 -1.27 -13.03
C GLY A 108 2.36 -0.57 -11.75
N ALA A 109 1.85 0.63 -11.53
CA ALA A 109 2.23 1.47 -10.39
C ALA A 109 1.76 0.91 -9.04
N CYS A 110 2.69 0.84 -8.08
CA CYS A 110 2.47 0.48 -6.69
C CYS A 110 3.25 1.47 -5.82
N LEU A 111 2.62 2.60 -5.47
CA LEU A 111 3.31 3.76 -4.90
C LEU A 111 2.70 4.18 -3.57
N ALA A 112 3.52 4.80 -2.72
CA ALA A 112 3.04 5.44 -1.49
C ALA A 112 2.26 4.46 -0.59
N GLY A 113 1.12 4.85 -0.02
CA GLY A 113 0.25 3.95 0.75
C GLY A 113 -0.17 2.66 0.01
N GLY A 114 -0.13 2.63 -1.33
CA GLY A 114 -0.31 1.40 -2.11
C GLY A 114 0.89 0.47 -2.00
N PHE A 115 2.08 1.03 -1.97
CA PHE A 115 3.31 0.29 -1.74
C PHE A 115 3.38 -0.22 -0.29
N GLU A 116 3.09 0.64 0.69
CA GLU A 116 2.98 0.24 2.10
C GLU A 116 1.98 -0.92 2.29
N LEU A 117 0.84 -0.90 1.58
CA LEU A 117 -0.15 -1.99 1.61
C LEU A 117 0.43 -3.29 1.04
N SER A 118 1.19 -3.22 -0.07
CA SER A 118 1.83 -4.41 -0.64
C SER A 118 2.90 -5.00 0.27
N LEU A 119 3.65 -4.14 0.99
CA LEU A 119 4.64 -4.55 2.00
C LEU A 119 4.01 -5.23 3.22
N ALA A 120 2.78 -4.86 3.56
CA ALA A 120 2.04 -5.48 4.67
C ALA A 120 1.45 -6.85 4.32
N CYS A 121 1.36 -7.21 3.03
CA CYS A 121 0.96 -8.54 2.60
C CYS A 121 2.07 -9.57 2.82
N ASP A 122 1.69 -10.85 3.01
CA ASP A 122 2.67 -11.95 3.19
C ASP A 122 3.42 -12.26 1.89
N PHE A 123 2.78 -12.04 0.74
CA PHE A 123 3.35 -12.25 -0.59
C PHE A 123 3.02 -11.07 -1.49
N THR A 124 3.97 -10.68 -2.33
CA THR A 124 3.76 -9.72 -3.41
C THR A 124 4.15 -10.37 -4.72
N ILE A 125 3.19 -10.56 -5.61
CA ILE A 125 3.40 -11.07 -6.97
C ILE A 125 3.20 -9.91 -7.91
N CYS A 126 4.18 -9.60 -8.75
CA CYS A 126 4.08 -8.43 -9.62
C CYS A 126 4.31 -8.75 -11.09
N SER A 127 3.86 -7.83 -11.95
CA SER A 127 4.21 -7.84 -13.36
C SER A 127 5.62 -7.29 -13.60
N LYS A 128 6.26 -7.72 -14.69
CA LYS A 128 7.59 -7.25 -15.08
C LYS A 128 7.68 -5.74 -15.32
N ASP A 129 6.56 -5.10 -15.69
CA ASP A 129 6.44 -3.67 -15.91
C ASP A 129 5.97 -2.91 -14.66
N SER A 130 5.79 -3.60 -13.53
CA SER A 130 5.46 -2.95 -12.27
C SER A 130 6.62 -2.10 -11.77
N PHE A 131 6.26 -1.01 -11.11
CA PHE A 131 7.24 -0.15 -10.43
C PHE A 131 6.70 0.29 -9.07
N PHE A 132 7.63 0.49 -8.15
CA PHE A 132 7.36 0.71 -6.73
C PHE A 132 8.02 2.00 -6.25
N GLY A 133 7.55 2.54 -5.12
CA GLY A 133 8.23 3.67 -4.52
C GLY A 133 7.48 4.40 -3.43
N GLU A 134 8.25 5.26 -2.73
CA GLU A 134 7.84 6.14 -1.63
C GLU A 134 8.13 7.60 -1.97
N PRO A 135 7.30 8.24 -2.81
CA PRO A 135 7.55 9.60 -3.30
C PRO A 135 7.15 10.71 -2.32
N GLU A 136 6.70 10.40 -1.12
CA GLU A 136 6.08 11.32 -0.16
C GLU A 136 6.94 12.54 0.12
N LEU A 137 8.24 12.34 0.33
CA LEU A 137 9.17 13.43 0.62
C LEU A 137 9.29 14.41 -0.54
N LYS A 138 9.09 13.98 -1.79
CA LYS A 138 9.14 14.88 -2.96
C LYS A 138 8.05 15.95 -2.94
N PHE A 139 6.93 15.70 -2.28
CA PHE A 139 5.86 16.68 -2.14
C PHE A 139 5.62 17.12 -0.69
N GLY A 140 6.54 16.75 0.21
CA GLY A 140 6.58 17.26 1.59
C GLY A 140 5.61 16.59 2.55
N ALA A 141 5.30 15.31 2.32
CA ALA A 141 4.52 14.45 3.23
C ALA A 141 5.43 13.44 3.94
N GLY A 142 4.94 12.86 5.03
CA GLY A 142 5.59 11.76 5.72
C GLY A 142 5.15 10.39 5.20
N ILE A 143 5.65 9.34 5.83
CA ILE A 143 5.34 7.93 5.52
C ILE A 143 4.43 7.40 6.62
N VAL A 144 3.24 6.92 6.25
CA VAL A 144 2.22 6.49 7.21
C VAL A 144 2.62 5.18 7.90
N THR A 145 3.07 4.20 7.13
CA THR A 145 3.40 2.87 7.66
C THR A 145 4.82 2.47 7.29
N MET A 146 5.77 2.81 8.13
CA MET A 146 7.21 2.67 7.91
C MET A 146 7.68 1.19 7.91
N LEU A 147 7.09 0.35 7.02
CA LEU A 147 7.42 -1.08 6.88
C LEU A 147 8.70 -1.32 6.10
N LEU A 148 9.05 -0.46 5.15
CA LEU A 148 10.14 -0.70 4.21
C LEU A 148 11.49 -1.04 4.89
N PRO A 149 11.92 -0.34 5.98
CA PRO A 149 13.17 -0.69 6.67
C PRO A 149 13.19 -2.10 7.26
N TRP A 150 12.03 -2.65 7.61
CA TRP A 150 11.87 -3.99 8.15
C TRP A 150 11.98 -5.08 7.08
N VAL A 151 11.66 -4.73 5.83
CA VAL A 151 11.70 -5.66 4.69
C VAL A 151 13.08 -5.70 4.04
N ILE A 152 13.69 -4.51 3.76
CA ILE A 152 14.91 -4.44 2.94
C ILE A 152 16.15 -3.96 3.70
N GLY A 153 16.00 -3.67 4.98
CA GLY A 153 17.08 -3.13 5.81
C GLY A 153 17.31 -1.62 5.64
N MET A 154 18.05 -1.06 6.59
CA MET A 154 18.11 0.39 6.80
C MET A 154 18.72 1.17 5.63
N LYS A 155 19.81 0.70 5.00
CA LYS A 155 20.50 1.48 3.95
C LYS A 155 19.66 1.58 2.68
N ALA A 156 19.11 0.46 2.23
CA ALA A 156 18.25 0.43 1.04
C ALA A 156 16.98 1.24 1.26
N ALA A 157 16.34 1.10 2.43
CA ALA A 157 15.16 1.89 2.77
C ALA A 157 15.44 3.40 2.79
N LYS A 158 16.57 3.84 3.40
CA LYS A 158 16.98 5.25 3.36
C LYS A 158 17.25 5.75 1.94
N ALA A 159 17.87 4.94 1.08
CA ALA A 159 18.10 5.31 -0.31
C ALA A 159 16.80 5.49 -1.10
N ILE A 160 15.77 4.70 -0.81
CA ILE A 160 14.46 4.82 -1.44
C ILE A 160 13.70 6.02 -0.88
N ILE A 161 13.51 6.07 0.45
CA ILE A 161 12.66 7.05 1.11
C ILE A 161 13.26 8.46 1.03
N LEU A 162 14.53 8.65 1.41
CA LEU A 162 15.15 9.97 1.47
C LEU A 162 15.36 10.59 0.08
N LEU A 163 15.47 9.77 -0.96
CA LEU A 163 15.49 10.24 -2.35
C LEU A 163 14.09 10.34 -2.96
N GLY A 164 13.06 9.89 -2.24
CA GLY A 164 11.68 9.87 -2.73
C GLY A 164 11.53 9.06 -4.01
N LYS A 165 12.21 7.91 -4.13
CA LYS A 165 12.15 7.10 -5.35
C LYS A 165 10.74 6.60 -5.60
N ASP A 166 10.29 6.74 -6.86
CA ASP A 166 8.98 6.32 -7.34
C ASP A 166 9.07 5.49 -8.65
N ASP A 167 10.25 4.97 -8.93
CA ASP A 167 10.61 4.27 -10.17
C ASP A 167 11.40 2.97 -9.94
N ILE A 168 11.24 2.35 -8.76
CA ILE A 168 11.91 1.09 -8.44
C ILE A 168 11.34 0.00 -9.33
N SER A 169 12.15 -0.56 -10.22
CA SER A 169 11.71 -1.60 -11.15
C SER A 169 11.31 -2.88 -10.43
N ALA A 170 10.47 -3.70 -11.06
CA ALA A 170 10.07 -5.01 -10.55
C ALA A 170 11.27 -5.92 -10.27
N SER A 171 12.32 -5.87 -11.12
CA SER A 171 13.56 -6.63 -10.91
C SER A 171 14.32 -6.18 -9.66
N THR A 172 14.48 -4.87 -9.46
CA THR A 172 15.11 -4.33 -8.25
C THR A 172 14.29 -4.63 -7.00
N ALA A 173 12.97 -4.56 -7.10
CA ALA A 173 12.08 -4.92 -5.99
C ALA A 173 12.17 -6.42 -5.63
N LEU A 174 12.38 -7.30 -6.60
CA LEU A 174 12.62 -8.73 -6.38
C LEU A 174 13.99 -8.94 -5.70
N GLU A 175 15.04 -8.29 -6.17
CA GLU A 175 16.38 -8.36 -5.57
C GLU A 175 16.41 -7.91 -4.11
N PHE A 176 15.62 -6.90 -3.75
CA PHE A 176 15.51 -6.40 -2.39
C PHE A 176 14.57 -7.21 -1.50
N GLY A 177 13.86 -8.21 -2.04
CA GLY A 177 12.87 -8.99 -1.28
C GLY A 177 11.57 -8.24 -0.99
N ILE A 178 11.31 -7.13 -1.67
CA ILE A 178 10.02 -6.43 -1.66
C ILE A 178 8.95 -7.27 -2.37
N VAL A 179 9.35 -7.94 -3.45
CA VAL A 179 8.50 -8.80 -4.28
C VAL A 179 8.92 -10.25 -4.09
N THR A 180 7.94 -11.13 -3.92
CA THR A 180 8.16 -12.57 -3.79
C THR A 180 8.42 -13.23 -5.13
N GLU A 181 7.68 -12.81 -6.17
CA GLU A 181 7.78 -13.39 -7.51
C GLU A 181 7.35 -12.35 -8.57
N MET A 182 8.02 -12.39 -9.72
CA MET A 182 7.72 -11.57 -10.89
C MET A 182 7.25 -12.47 -12.06
N THR A 183 6.21 -12.03 -12.78
CA THR A 183 5.62 -12.78 -13.89
C THR A 183 5.27 -11.87 -15.07
N GLU A 184 4.74 -12.42 -16.16
CA GLU A 184 4.22 -11.62 -17.29
C GLU A 184 2.96 -10.83 -16.85
N ASN A 185 2.70 -9.70 -17.51
CA ASN A 185 1.70 -8.72 -17.09
C ASN A 185 0.27 -9.28 -17.00
N ASP A 186 -0.09 -10.15 -17.92
CA ASP A 186 -1.41 -10.80 -18.01
C ASP A 186 -1.56 -12.00 -17.06
N GLN A 187 -0.46 -12.49 -16.48
CA GLN A 187 -0.43 -13.69 -15.65
C GLN A 187 -0.43 -13.40 -14.14
N VAL A 188 -0.29 -12.14 -13.72
CA VAL A 188 -0.17 -11.79 -12.29
C VAL A 188 -1.29 -12.36 -11.44
N LEU A 189 -2.55 -12.15 -11.85
CA LEU A 189 -3.70 -12.64 -11.08
C LEU A 189 -3.75 -14.17 -11.07
N GLU A 190 -3.54 -14.80 -12.22
CA GLU A 190 -3.54 -16.26 -12.33
C GLU A 190 -2.44 -16.88 -11.44
N ARG A 191 -1.22 -16.34 -11.52
CA ARG A 191 -0.11 -16.81 -10.71
C ARG A 191 -0.34 -16.63 -9.22
N SER A 192 -0.90 -15.49 -8.82
CA SER A 192 -1.30 -15.24 -7.43
C SER A 192 -2.34 -16.25 -6.94
N LEU A 193 -3.32 -16.60 -7.78
CA LEU A 193 -4.32 -17.63 -7.47
C LEU A 193 -3.75 -19.03 -7.39
N GLN A 194 -2.73 -19.38 -8.19
CA GLN A 194 -2.01 -20.65 -8.10
C GLN A 194 -1.29 -20.77 -6.75
N ILE A 195 -0.61 -19.70 -6.29
CA ILE A 195 0.03 -19.66 -4.97
C ILE A 195 -1.02 -19.77 -3.88
N ALA A 196 -2.13 -19.02 -3.96
CA ALA A 196 -3.24 -19.10 -3.02
C ALA A 196 -3.84 -20.52 -2.95
N LYS A 197 -4.02 -21.18 -4.11
CA LYS A 197 -4.48 -22.57 -4.19
C LYS A 197 -3.51 -23.52 -3.49
N HIS A 198 -2.20 -23.34 -3.70
CA HIS A 198 -1.16 -24.16 -3.03
C HIS A 198 -1.25 -24.00 -1.50
N ILE A 199 -1.36 -22.79 -0.99
CA ILE A 199 -1.51 -22.54 0.46
C ILE A 199 -2.82 -23.15 0.99
N SER A 200 -3.90 -23.05 0.22
CA SER A 200 -5.25 -23.45 0.65
C SER A 200 -5.48 -24.95 0.85
N VAL A 201 -4.53 -25.80 0.43
CA VAL A 201 -4.58 -27.26 0.68
C VAL A 201 -3.94 -27.65 2.02
N ILE A 202 -3.17 -26.75 2.62
CA ILE A 202 -2.56 -26.94 3.93
C ILE A 202 -3.63 -26.75 5.03
N ASP A 203 -3.50 -27.43 6.15
CA ASP A 203 -4.37 -27.23 7.31
C ASP A 203 -4.39 -25.74 7.74
N PRO A 204 -5.56 -25.11 7.84
CA PRO A 204 -5.67 -23.69 8.09
C PRO A 204 -5.16 -23.26 9.48
N ASN A 205 -5.25 -24.14 10.49
CA ASN A 205 -4.74 -23.85 11.82
C ASN A 205 -3.21 -23.89 11.84
N LEU A 206 -2.63 -24.82 11.06
CA LEU A 206 -1.18 -24.86 10.89
C LEU A 206 -0.67 -23.59 10.20
N VAL A 207 -1.28 -23.21 9.08
CA VAL A 207 -0.92 -21.97 8.36
C VAL A 207 -1.04 -20.74 9.26
N LYS A 208 -2.18 -20.58 9.95
CA LYS A 208 -2.42 -19.46 10.88
C LYS A 208 -1.36 -19.39 11.97
N ARG A 209 -1.05 -20.52 12.62
CA ARG A 209 -0.05 -20.57 13.70
C ARG A 209 1.37 -20.30 13.19
N THR A 210 1.71 -20.81 12.02
CA THR A 210 3.02 -20.59 11.40
C THR A 210 3.19 -19.11 11.01
N LYS A 211 2.19 -18.51 10.33
CA LYS A 211 2.19 -17.05 10.05
C LYS A 211 2.37 -16.26 11.34
N LYS A 212 1.59 -16.59 12.40
CA LYS A 212 1.72 -15.91 13.70
C LYS A 212 3.12 -16.05 14.27
N ALA A 213 3.74 -17.22 14.21
CA ALA A 213 5.10 -17.43 14.72
C ALA A 213 6.15 -16.60 13.95
N ILE A 214 6.00 -16.50 12.62
CA ILE A 214 6.86 -15.65 11.79
C ILE A 214 6.70 -14.17 12.19
N ASN A 215 5.45 -13.66 12.25
CA ASN A 215 5.19 -12.27 12.61
C ASN A 215 5.67 -11.95 14.03
N GLN A 216 5.51 -12.89 14.97
CA GLN A 216 5.95 -12.70 16.37
C GLN A 216 7.46 -12.49 16.49
N SER A 217 8.28 -13.00 15.58
CA SER A 217 9.72 -12.71 15.56
C SER A 217 10.00 -11.22 15.35
N PHE A 218 9.23 -10.56 14.48
CA PHE A 218 9.30 -9.12 14.23
C PHE A 218 8.66 -8.31 15.36
N GLU A 219 7.58 -8.81 15.95
CA GLU A 219 6.94 -8.19 17.12
C GLU A 219 7.92 -8.15 18.31
N THR A 220 8.62 -9.26 18.56
CA THR A 220 9.65 -9.35 19.60
C THR A 220 10.83 -8.41 19.31
N ALA A 221 11.15 -8.19 18.04
CA ALA A 221 12.18 -7.23 17.62
C ALA A 221 11.71 -5.76 17.71
N GLY A 222 10.42 -5.50 18.02
CA GLY A 222 9.89 -4.16 18.30
C GLY A 222 9.20 -3.47 17.13
N ILE A 223 8.75 -4.21 16.09
CA ILE A 223 8.12 -3.62 14.89
C ILE A 223 6.91 -2.76 15.25
N HIS A 224 6.01 -3.20 16.13
CA HIS A 224 4.80 -2.45 16.48
C HIS A 224 5.10 -1.13 17.18
N GLU A 225 6.06 -1.12 18.11
CA GLU A 225 6.47 0.13 18.79
C GLU A 225 7.17 1.08 17.81
N SER A 226 8.00 0.54 16.92
CA SER A 226 8.65 1.33 15.86
C SER A 226 7.63 1.96 14.92
N LEU A 227 6.63 1.20 14.45
CA LEU A 227 5.58 1.71 13.56
C LEU A 227 4.70 2.75 14.25
N LYS A 228 4.37 2.55 15.53
CA LYS A 228 3.62 3.54 16.32
C LYS A 228 4.39 4.85 16.47
N ASN A 229 5.68 4.77 16.75
CA ASN A 229 6.54 5.96 16.88
C ASN A 229 6.69 6.69 15.53
N SER A 230 6.83 5.95 14.42
CA SER A 230 6.90 6.56 13.09
C SER A 230 5.58 7.23 12.69
N LEU A 231 4.44 6.65 13.04
CA LEU A 231 3.12 7.26 12.81
C LEU A 231 2.95 8.57 13.59
N GLU A 232 3.47 8.66 14.82
CA GLU A 232 3.44 9.90 15.60
C GLU A 232 4.34 10.98 14.96
N ILE A 233 5.49 10.59 14.40
CA ILE A 233 6.36 11.51 13.63
C ILE A 233 5.63 11.99 12.38
N ASP A 234 4.97 11.10 11.65
CA ASP A 234 4.18 11.46 10.47
C ASP A 234 3.03 12.41 10.83
N TYR A 235 2.33 12.13 11.94
CA TYR A 235 1.31 13.06 12.46
C TYR A 235 1.87 14.46 12.73
N GLN A 236 3.07 14.57 13.27
CA GLN A 236 3.72 15.88 13.49
C GLN A 236 4.00 16.58 12.16
N ILE A 237 4.51 15.85 11.13
CA ILE A 237 4.77 16.37 9.79
C ILE A 237 3.47 16.89 9.17
N GLU A 238 2.43 16.07 9.16
CA GLU A 238 1.17 16.36 8.50
C GLU A 238 0.38 17.49 9.19
N SER A 239 0.33 17.47 10.52
CA SER A 239 -0.41 18.47 11.32
C SER A 239 0.22 19.87 11.25
N GLN A 240 1.54 19.96 11.16
CA GLN A 240 2.27 21.23 11.01
C GLN A 240 2.29 21.67 9.54
N GLY A 241 2.33 20.71 8.62
CA GLY A 241 2.46 20.90 7.19
C GLY A 241 3.83 21.43 6.80
N SER A 242 4.41 20.85 5.76
CA SER A 242 5.70 21.31 5.23
C SER A 242 5.53 22.47 4.24
N PRO A 243 6.55 23.33 4.05
CA PRO A 243 6.54 24.33 2.98
C PRO A 243 6.33 23.71 1.60
N ASP A 244 6.96 22.57 1.34
CA ASP A 244 6.87 21.85 0.06
C ASP A 244 5.45 21.35 -0.21
N LYS A 245 4.77 20.80 0.81
CA LYS A 245 3.38 20.36 0.70
C LYS A 245 2.44 21.55 0.40
N LYS A 246 2.67 22.69 1.05
CA LYS A 246 1.87 23.91 0.81
C LYS A 246 1.99 24.36 -0.63
N ILE A 247 3.20 24.45 -1.18
CA ILE A 247 3.46 24.83 -2.57
C ILE A 247 2.83 23.82 -3.53
N PHE A 248 3.06 22.52 -3.30
CA PHE A 248 2.49 21.46 -4.13
C PHE A 248 0.95 21.53 -4.18
N MET A 249 0.30 21.63 -3.01
CA MET A 249 -1.16 21.72 -2.91
C MET A 249 -1.72 23.02 -3.51
N GLU A 250 -1.00 24.13 -3.43
CA GLU A 250 -1.39 25.39 -4.06
C GLU A 250 -1.39 25.27 -5.59
N ILE A 251 -0.33 24.71 -6.18
CA ILE A 251 -0.27 24.44 -7.61
C ILE A 251 -1.37 23.46 -8.03
N ALA A 252 -1.59 22.40 -7.24
CA ALA A 252 -2.64 21.41 -7.52
C ALA A 252 -4.05 22.04 -7.54
N ARG A 253 -4.34 23.00 -6.66
CA ARG A 253 -5.61 23.73 -6.63
C ARG A 253 -5.77 24.69 -7.82
N LYS A 254 -4.72 25.45 -8.14
CA LYS A 254 -4.78 26.48 -9.18
C LYS A 254 -4.68 25.92 -10.60
N GLU A 255 -3.84 24.91 -10.79
CA GLU A 255 -3.41 24.44 -12.10
C GLU A 255 -3.68 22.95 -12.35
N GLY A 256 -4.13 22.25 -11.34
CA GLY A 256 -4.44 20.83 -11.38
C GLY A 256 -3.29 19.91 -10.97
N MET A 257 -3.62 18.71 -10.51
CA MET A 257 -2.68 17.72 -9.97
C MET A 257 -1.54 17.37 -10.93
N ARG A 258 -1.84 17.28 -12.23
CA ARG A 258 -0.83 16.95 -13.26
C ARG A 258 0.30 17.97 -13.33
N LYS A 259 -0.02 19.27 -13.15
CA LYS A 259 1.00 20.34 -13.13
C LYS A 259 1.79 20.33 -11.83
N ALA A 260 1.12 20.08 -10.69
CA ALA A 260 1.80 19.94 -9.41
C ALA A 260 2.83 18.80 -9.42
N ILE A 261 2.47 17.64 -9.99
CA ILE A 261 3.39 16.50 -10.16
C ILE A 261 4.58 16.89 -11.05
N LYS A 262 4.34 17.55 -12.19
CA LYS A 262 5.43 18.01 -13.06
C LYS A 262 6.35 19.02 -12.37
N PHE A 263 5.78 19.93 -11.59
CA PHE A 263 6.57 20.88 -10.80
C PHE A 263 7.43 20.16 -9.78
N ARG A 264 6.84 19.18 -9.03
CA ARG A 264 7.57 18.33 -8.11
C ARG A 264 8.75 17.65 -8.80
N ASP A 265 8.49 16.92 -9.90
CA ASP A 265 9.50 16.11 -10.57
C ASP A 265 10.66 16.96 -11.11
N LYS A 266 10.35 18.15 -11.64
CA LYS A 266 11.38 19.10 -12.11
C LYS A 266 12.37 19.52 -11.01
N ARG A 267 11.96 19.58 -9.75
CA ARG A 267 12.84 19.93 -8.62
C ARG A 267 13.86 18.83 -8.32
N PHE A 268 13.55 17.59 -8.68
CA PHE A 268 14.38 16.43 -8.41
C PHE A 268 15.08 15.88 -9.67
N SER A 269 14.79 16.44 -10.85
CA SER A 269 15.63 16.22 -12.02
C SER A 269 16.97 16.92 -11.80
N ILE A 270 17.98 16.16 -11.36
CA ILE A 270 19.37 16.60 -11.36
C ILE A 270 19.75 16.67 -12.82
N ASN A 271 20.06 17.89 -13.32
CA ASN A 271 20.64 18.03 -14.65
C ASN A 271 21.96 17.25 -14.63
N GLU A 272 22.01 16.13 -15.33
CA GLU A 272 23.25 15.46 -15.70
C GLU A 272 24.09 16.35 -16.61
#